data_813339ee99d00e5bffbb184b5cf9a171
#
_entry.id   813339ee99d00e5bffbb184b5cf9a171
#
_cell.length_a   1.000
_cell.length_b   1.000
_cell.length_c   1.000
_cell.angle_alpha   90.00
_cell.angle_beta   90.00
_cell.angle_gamma   90.00
#
_symmetry.space_group_name_H-M   'P 1'
#
loop_
_entity.id
_entity.type
_entity.pdbx_description
1 polymer ?
#
loop_
_entity_poly.entity_id
_entity_poly.type
_entity_poly.pdbx_seq_one_letter_code
_entity_poly.pdbx_strand_id
1 'polypeptide(L)'
;LPFMLIALCFLLSCGGDDPLDIKPEDDIKPEQPEKPEDIMCIQLSDTILSLKIGEKKQLTYTVKPEYSGQVIWNSNNEQVVSVSNEGVVTGGAVGEAKVTLSLKQFPSVFAICKIEVSTIELESITLSETEVVKTIGDSIQLSVQYFPEDAINKEIEWKSSDENIASVNEKGLVFFNQIGECTITATALDGKHTATCQITVLPVIIENISFKTNYFEIAEDETFSLIEYLSIFPENANKEDLIWVSNNTNVCSVDEKGNVYGYNIGETTVSVYTPDRKLQTTCDV
;
A
#
# COMPACT_ATOMS: atom_id res chain seq x y z
N LEU A 1 29.68 -12.46 -15.00
CA LEU A 1 31.13 -12.51 -14.80
C LEU A 1 31.36 -12.80 -13.31
N PRO A 2 32.05 -13.89 -12.95
CA PRO A 2 32.29 -14.22 -11.56
C PRO A 2 33.46 -13.41 -11.00
N PHE A 3 33.23 -12.72 -9.90
CA PHE A 3 34.31 -12.08 -9.16
C PHE A 3 35.06 -13.12 -8.33
N MET A 4 36.31 -13.22 -8.65
CA MET A 4 37.31 -14.12 -8.13
C MET A 4 37.76 -13.70 -6.73
N LEU A 5 37.59 -14.58 -5.78
CA LEU A 5 38.03 -14.45 -4.39
C LEU A 5 39.55 -14.40 -4.33
N ILE A 6 40.15 -13.28 -3.98
CA ILE A 6 41.58 -13.14 -3.74
C ILE A 6 41.81 -13.34 -2.23
N ALA A 7 42.27 -14.49 -1.85
CA ALA A 7 42.84 -14.75 -0.53
C ALA A 7 44.24 -14.11 -0.50
N LEU A 8 44.43 -13.05 0.29
CA LEU A 8 45.73 -12.40 0.47
C LEU A 8 46.51 -13.14 1.55
N CYS A 9 47.29 -14.14 1.09
CA CYS A 9 48.40 -14.69 1.89
C CYS A 9 49.59 -13.75 1.72
N PHE A 10 50.02 -13.12 2.80
CA PHE A 10 51.32 -12.43 2.82
C PHE A 10 52.45 -13.47 2.77
N LEU A 11 53.11 -13.56 1.63
CA LEU A 11 54.40 -14.19 1.49
C LEU A 11 55.46 -13.13 1.82
N LEU A 12 56.18 -13.31 2.90
CA LEU A 12 57.45 -12.62 3.11
C LEU A 12 58.51 -13.36 2.27
N SER A 13 58.96 -12.65 1.22
CA SER A 13 60.13 -13.02 0.47
C SER A 13 61.35 -12.36 1.08
N CYS A 14 62.31 -13.14 1.52
CA CYS A 14 63.68 -12.67 1.78
C CYS A 14 64.58 -13.29 0.68
N GLY A 15 65.07 -12.42 -0.19
CA GLY A 15 66.14 -12.73 -1.11
C GLY A 15 67.31 -11.81 -0.87
N GLY A 16 68.50 -12.32 -0.88
CA GLY A 16 69.75 -11.56 -0.83
C GLY A 16 70.97 -12.48 -0.81
N ASP A 17 71.52 -12.71 -1.97
CA ASP A 17 72.78 -13.39 -2.18
C ASP A 17 73.96 -12.59 -1.66
N ASP A 18 74.93 -13.22 -1.04
CA ASP A 18 76.31 -13.29 -1.53
C ASP A 18 77.19 -14.29 -0.71
N PRO A 19 78.20 -14.94 -1.34
CA PRO A 19 78.94 -16.01 -0.76
C PRO A 19 80.26 -15.53 -0.23
N LEU A 20 80.75 -16.13 0.85
CA LEU A 20 82.15 -16.44 1.08
C LEU A 20 82.44 -17.04 2.47
N ASP A 21 83.09 -18.11 2.38
CA ASP A 21 84.19 -18.62 3.24
C ASP A 21 83.89 -19.75 4.22
N ILE A 22 84.56 -20.82 3.89
CA ILE A 22 84.56 -22.14 4.53
C ILE A 22 85.55 -22.15 5.72
N LYS A 23 85.08 -22.61 6.90
CA LYS A 23 85.91 -23.39 7.81
C LYS A 23 85.10 -24.51 8.46
N PRO A 24 85.70 -25.69 8.65
CA PRO A 24 84.96 -26.83 9.15
C PRO A 24 85.07 -26.99 10.68
N GLU A 25 84.16 -27.78 11.20
CA GLU A 25 84.12 -28.42 12.55
C GLU A 25 83.34 -27.58 13.59
N ASP A 26 82.09 -28.05 13.77
CA ASP A 26 81.70 -28.69 15.03
C ASP A 26 80.33 -29.30 14.85
N ASP A 27 80.10 -30.47 15.43
CA ASP A 27 78.85 -31.24 15.41
C ASP A 27 77.63 -30.42 15.77
N ILE A 28 76.98 -29.82 14.79
CA ILE A 28 75.67 -29.27 14.95
C ILE A 28 74.68 -30.38 14.60
N LYS A 29 74.10 -30.98 15.65
CA LYS A 29 72.90 -31.78 15.59
C LYS A 29 71.88 -31.06 14.69
N PRO A 30 71.30 -31.70 13.65
CA PRO A 30 70.34 -31.01 12.81
C PRO A 30 69.15 -30.58 13.67
N GLU A 31 68.98 -29.28 13.84
CA GLU A 31 67.74 -28.71 14.35
C GLU A 31 66.65 -29.23 13.41
N GLN A 32 65.74 -30.04 13.97
CA GLN A 32 64.49 -30.34 13.28
C GLN A 32 63.87 -29.00 12.87
N PRO A 33 63.38 -28.84 11.61
CA PRO A 33 62.66 -27.64 11.24
C PRO A 33 61.52 -27.49 12.22
N GLU A 34 61.51 -26.37 12.96
CA GLU A 34 60.42 -26.03 13.85
C GLU A 34 59.13 -26.17 13.05
N LYS A 35 58.26 -27.05 13.53
CA LYS A 35 56.91 -27.21 13.00
C LYS A 35 56.29 -25.82 12.97
N PRO A 36 55.77 -25.31 11.82
CA PRO A 36 55.15 -24.00 11.80
C PRO A 36 54.16 -23.90 12.98
N GLU A 37 54.41 -22.95 13.90
CA GLU A 37 53.49 -22.73 15.00
C GLU A 37 52.09 -22.59 14.38
N ASP A 38 51.16 -23.42 14.81
CA ASP A 38 49.77 -23.39 14.32
C ASP A 38 49.15 -22.05 14.70
N ILE A 39 49.28 -21.05 13.84
CA ILE A 39 48.71 -19.70 14.06
C ILE A 39 47.19 -19.85 14.17
N MET A 40 46.71 -19.55 15.37
CA MET A 40 45.25 -19.61 15.63
C MET A 40 44.51 -18.58 14.78
N CYS A 41 43.52 -19.03 14.02
CA CYS A 41 42.68 -18.18 13.17
C CYS A 41 41.21 -18.53 13.26
N ILE A 42 40.35 -17.52 13.09
CA ILE A 42 38.89 -17.67 13.00
C ILE A 42 38.46 -17.42 11.55
N GLN A 43 37.62 -18.30 11.03
CA GLN A 43 36.96 -18.14 9.75
C GLN A 43 35.46 -18.07 9.97
N LEU A 44 34.84 -16.96 9.56
CA LEU A 44 33.38 -16.77 9.58
C LEU A 44 32.75 -17.31 8.29
N SER A 45 31.49 -17.75 8.35
CA SER A 45 30.69 -18.11 7.16
C SER A 45 30.58 -16.95 6.17
N ASP A 46 30.43 -15.73 6.69
CA ASP A 46 30.26 -14.51 5.92
C ASP A 46 31.17 -13.41 6.47
N THR A 47 31.88 -12.71 5.60
CA THR A 47 32.71 -11.53 5.95
C THR A 47 32.04 -10.21 5.54
N ILE A 48 31.05 -10.28 4.64
CA ILE A 48 30.20 -9.21 4.19
C ILE A 48 28.78 -9.76 4.10
N LEU A 49 27.82 -9.01 4.59
CA LEU A 49 26.41 -9.40 4.63
C LEU A 49 25.52 -8.17 4.42
N SER A 50 24.44 -8.32 3.67
CA SER A 50 23.37 -7.34 3.57
C SER A 50 22.12 -7.91 4.22
N LEU A 51 21.47 -7.11 5.07
CA LEU A 51 20.22 -7.44 5.74
C LEU A 51 19.18 -6.36 5.47
N LYS A 52 17.92 -6.72 5.55
CA LYS A 52 16.81 -5.77 5.68
C LYS A 52 16.53 -5.51 7.16
N ILE A 53 15.87 -4.38 7.46
CA ILE A 53 15.38 -4.11 8.82
C ILE A 53 14.51 -5.28 9.28
N GLY A 54 14.76 -5.78 10.50
CA GLY A 54 14.06 -6.93 11.08
C GLY A 54 14.57 -8.30 10.64
N GLU A 55 15.36 -8.39 9.58
CA GLU A 55 15.92 -9.65 9.10
C GLU A 55 16.96 -10.23 10.06
N LYS A 56 16.92 -11.56 10.20
CA LYS A 56 17.85 -12.32 11.04
C LYS A 56 18.66 -13.31 10.23
N LYS A 57 19.96 -13.41 10.52
CA LYS A 57 20.82 -14.42 9.93
C LYS A 57 21.77 -15.00 10.95
N GLN A 58 22.00 -16.32 10.87
CA GLN A 58 22.98 -17.02 11.69
C GLN A 58 24.36 -16.90 11.04
N LEU A 59 25.32 -16.31 11.75
CA LEU A 59 26.74 -16.42 11.42
C LEU A 59 27.31 -17.67 12.06
N THR A 60 28.00 -18.50 11.25
CA THR A 60 28.75 -19.67 11.75
C THR A 60 30.25 -19.42 11.61
N TYR A 61 31.03 -20.15 12.36
CA TYR A 61 32.47 -19.96 12.37
C TYR A 61 33.22 -21.28 12.55
N THR A 62 34.47 -21.28 12.17
CA THR A 62 35.47 -22.36 12.50
C THR A 62 36.71 -21.70 13.08
N VAL A 63 37.37 -22.41 14.00
CA VAL A 63 38.67 -21.99 14.58
C VAL A 63 39.68 -23.05 14.29
N LYS A 64 40.84 -22.67 13.82
CA LYS A 64 41.99 -23.57 13.56
C LYS A 64 43.21 -23.02 14.27
N PRO A 65 44.00 -23.89 15.00
CA PRO A 65 43.63 -25.25 15.41
C PRO A 65 42.35 -25.26 16.27
N GLU A 66 41.76 -26.47 16.47
CA GLU A 66 40.48 -26.61 17.20
C GLU A 66 40.53 -25.94 18.57
N TYR A 67 39.48 -25.16 18.87
CA TYR A 67 39.36 -24.37 20.10
C TYR A 67 38.06 -24.72 20.83
N SER A 68 38.18 -25.17 22.07
CA SER A 68 37.03 -25.54 22.93
C SER A 68 36.62 -24.44 23.93
N GLY A 69 37.28 -23.28 23.89
CA GLY A 69 36.99 -22.16 24.79
C GLY A 69 35.78 -21.33 24.35
N GLN A 70 35.45 -20.36 25.19
CA GLN A 70 34.32 -19.44 24.91
C GLN A 70 34.69 -18.41 23.83
N VAL A 71 33.73 -18.11 22.98
CA VAL A 71 33.80 -17.03 21.99
C VAL A 71 32.95 -15.85 22.46
N ILE A 72 33.25 -14.65 21.97
CA ILE A 72 32.54 -13.41 22.28
C ILE A 72 32.15 -12.75 20.97
N TRP A 73 30.86 -12.56 20.79
CA TRP A 73 30.29 -11.76 19.72
C TRP A 73 30.10 -10.32 20.19
N ASN A 74 30.40 -9.35 19.35
CA ASN A 74 30.20 -7.94 19.63
C ASN A 74 29.84 -7.18 18.36
N SER A 75 28.89 -6.24 18.45
CA SER A 75 28.59 -5.28 17.39
C SER A 75 29.18 -3.93 17.76
N ASN A 76 29.77 -3.23 16.82
CA ASN A 76 30.24 -1.86 17.02
C ASN A 76 29.09 -0.84 17.00
N ASN A 77 27.90 -1.24 16.55
CA ASN A 77 26.68 -0.43 16.55
C ASN A 77 25.44 -1.32 16.69
N GLU A 78 25.01 -1.55 17.93
CA GLU A 78 23.87 -2.42 18.24
C GLU A 78 22.51 -1.87 17.77
N GLN A 79 22.41 -0.56 17.51
CA GLN A 79 21.19 0.02 16.92
C GLN A 79 21.02 -0.39 15.47
N VAL A 80 22.12 -0.50 14.72
CA VAL A 80 22.10 -0.91 13.32
C VAL A 80 22.06 -2.43 13.21
N VAL A 81 22.93 -3.15 13.94
CA VAL A 81 22.95 -4.61 13.97
C VAL A 81 23.18 -5.09 15.39
N SER A 82 22.26 -5.84 15.94
CA SER A 82 22.46 -6.59 17.18
C SER A 82 22.96 -8.01 16.88
N VAL A 83 23.75 -8.60 17.80
CA VAL A 83 24.23 -9.98 17.69
C VAL A 83 23.98 -10.73 19.00
N SER A 84 23.47 -11.97 18.90
CA SER A 84 23.29 -12.83 20.06
C SER A 84 24.59 -13.58 20.42
N ASN A 85 24.63 -14.18 21.61
CA ASN A 85 25.75 -15.04 22.03
C ASN A 85 25.95 -16.27 21.13
N GLU A 86 24.92 -16.69 20.42
CA GLU A 86 24.95 -17.81 19.47
C GLU A 86 25.38 -17.35 18.06
N GLY A 87 25.58 -16.03 17.83
CA GLY A 87 25.98 -15.48 16.55
C GLY A 87 24.82 -15.20 15.59
N VAL A 88 23.59 -15.08 16.12
CA VAL A 88 22.46 -14.60 15.29
C VAL A 88 22.53 -13.07 15.20
N VAL A 89 22.72 -12.54 14.01
CA VAL A 89 22.67 -11.10 13.73
C VAL A 89 21.26 -10.69 13.33
N THR A 90 20.85 -9.50 13.77
CA THR A 90 19.53 -8.92 13.46
C THR A 90 19.70 -7.48 12.99
N GLY A 91 19.16 -7.13 11.82
CA GLY A 91 19.11 -5.76 11.32
C GLY A 91 18.13 -4.91 12.11
N GLY A 92 18.59 -3.84 12.76
CA GLY A 92 17.76 -2.95 13.58
C GLY A 92 17.41 -1.63 12.89
N ALA A 93 18.41 -0.92 12.39
CA ALA A 93 18.24 0.36 11.69
C ALA A 93 19.11 0.42 10.42
N VAL A 94 18.73 1.26 9.48
CA VAL A 94 19.52 1.49 8.25
C VAL A 94 20.92 1.99 8.59
N GLY A 95 21.93 1.42 7.96
CA GLY A 95 23.31 1.80 8.12
C GLY A 95 24.27 0.63 8.03
N GLU A 96 25.52 0.87 8.44
CA GLU A 96 26.58 -0.12 8.47
C GLU A 96 27.01 -0.43 9.90
N ALA A 97 27.29 -1.70 10.15
CA ALA A 97 27.88 -2.15 11.39
C ALA A 97 28.93 -3.24 11.13
N LYS A 98 29.83 -3.43 12.08
CA LYS A 98 30.81 -4.49 12.11
C LYS A 98 30.51 -5.42 13.28
N VAL A 99 30.24 -6.67 12.98
CA VAL A 99 30.12 -7.72 13.99
C VAL A 99 31.46 -8.45 14.09
N THR A 100 32.00 -8.50 15.29
CA THR A 100 33.29 -9.11 15.59
C THR A 100 33.06 -10.35 16.43
N LEU A 101 33.70 -11.46 16.03
CA LEU A 101 33.86 -12.66 16.83
C LEU A 101 35.29 -12.73 17.33
N SER A 102 35.49 -12.84 18.64
CA SER A 102 36.81 -13.00 19.25
C SER A 102 36.84 -14.20 20.19
N LEU A 103 38.04 -14.75 20.43
CA LEU A 103 38.23 -15.78 21.43
C LEU A 103 38.45 -15.18 22.81
N LYS A 104 37.68 -15.60 23.81
CA LYS A 104 37.72 -15.01 25.16
C LYS A 104 39.14 -15.08 25.80
N GLN A 105 39.85 -16.17 25.55
CA GLN A 105 41.22 -16.36 26.10
C GLN A 105 42.30 -15.67 25.25
N PHE A 106 42.00 -15.41 23.98
CA PHE A 106 42.92 -14.82 23.00
C PHE A 106 42.22 -13.69 22.24
N PRO A 107 41.95 -12.52 22.87
CA PRO A 107 41.16 -11.44 22.28
C PRO A 107 41.77 -10.82 21.01
N SER A 108 43.08 -10.99 20.81
CA SER A 108 43.78 -10.60 19.57
C SER A 108 43.43 -11.44 18.36
N VAL A 109 42.89 -12.65 18.61
CA VAL A 109 42.41 -13.55 17.55
C VAL A 109 40.93 -13.26 17.35
N PHE A 110 40.60 -12.58 16.24
CA PHE A 110 39.23 -12.17 15.93
C PHE A 110 38.95 -12.25 14.41
N ALA A 111 37.69 -12.30 14.09
CA ALA A 111 37.17 -12.17 12.71
C ALA A 111 36.04 -11.14 12.68
N ILE A 112 35.86 -10.47 11.56
CA ILE A 112 34.88 -9.41 11.37
C ILE A 112 33.97 -9.75 10.21
N CYS A 113 32.66 -9.58 10.42
CA CYS A 113 31.65 -9.47 9.37
C CYS A 113 31.19 -8.02 9.25
N LYS A 114 31.28 -7.44 8.05
CA LYS A 114 30.69 -6.13 7.75
C LYS A 114 29.26 -6.36 7.32
N ILE A 115 28.33 -5.65 7.95
CA ILE A 115 26.89 -5.81 7.72
C ILE A 115 26.31 -4.46 7.33
N GLU A 116 25.64 -4.44 6.19
CA GLU A 116 24.83 -3.29 5.72
C GLU A 116 23.36 -3.63 5.94
N VAL A 117 22.64 -2.73 6.58
CA VAL A 117 21.19 -2.84 6.77
C VAL A 117 20.49 -1.80 5.91
N SER A 118 19.57 -2.24 5.09
CA SER A 118 18.78 -1.38 4.19
C SER A 118 17.29 -1.50 4.49
N THR A 119 16.53 -0.54 3.96
CA THR A 119 15.07 -0.52 4.01
C THR A 119 14.47 -1.62 3.12
N ILE A 120 13.23 -1.96 3.43
CA ILE A 120 12.38 -2.71 2.52
C ILE A 120 11.62 -1.66 1.71
N GLU A 121 11.96 -1.54 0.43
CA GLU A 121 11.34 -0.59 -0.46
C GLU A 121 9.99 -1.11 -0.96
N LEU A 122 9.08 -0.18 -1.26
CA LEU A 122 7.81 -0.49 -1.89
C LEU A 122 8.07 -0.90 -3.35
N GLU A 123 7.47 -2.01 -3.78
CA GLU A 123 7.57 -2.51 -5.16
C GLU A 123 6.27 -2.29 -5.94
N SER A 124 5.12 -2.36 -5.27
CA SER A 124 3.82 -2.08 -5.87
C SER A 124 2.75 -1.79 -4.83
N ILE A 125 1.67 -1.16 -5.28
CA ILE A 125 0.42 -1.01 -4.53
C ILE A 125 -0.76 -1.52 -5.35
N THR A 126 -1.80 -2.00 -4.67
CA THR A 126 -3.09 -2.34 -5.27
C THR A 126 -4.22 -1.78 -4.42
N LEU A 127 -5.40 -1.57 -5.02
CA LEU A 127 -6.60 -1.17 -4.31
C LEU A 127 -7.47 -2.39 -3.97
N SER A 128 -8.27 -2.27 -2.92
CA SER A 128 -9.29 -3.27 -2.54
C SER A 128 -10.31 -3.52 -3.65
N GLU A 129 -10.57 -2.49 -4.46
CA GLU A 129 -11.49 -2.54 -5.60
C GLU A 129 -10.83 -1.86 -6.81
N THR A 130 -11.02 -2.42 -7.99
CA THR A 130 -10.57 -1.84 -9.26
C THR A 130 -11.69 -1.19 -10.05
N GLU A 131 -12.94 -1.54 -9.72
CA GLU A 131 -14.16 -1.02 -10.31
C GLU A 131 -15.27 -0.96 -9.25
N VAL A 132 -15.99 0.14 -9.20
CA VAL A 132 -17.10 0.37 -8.25
C VAL A 132 -18.26 1.02 -8.98
N VAL A 133 -19.45 0.42 -8.84
CA VAL A 133 -20.72 0.97 -9.31
C VAL A 133 -21.61 1.22 -8.11
N LYS A 134 -22.03 2.47 -7.90
CA LYS A 134 -22.85 2.90 -6.78
C LYS A 134 -23.85 3.96 -7.20
N THR A 135 -24.82 4.25 -6.34
CA THR A 135 -25.78 5.32 -6.58
C THR A 135 -25.32 6.64 -5.96
N ILE A 136 -25.81 7.73 -6.52
CA ILE A 136 -25.56 9.06 -5.96
C ILE A 136 -25.97 9.13 -4.47
N GLY A 137 -25.12 9.73 -3.65
CA GLY A 137 -25.30 9.85 -2.19
C GLY A 137 -24.68 8.71 -1.38
N ASP A 138 -24.25 7.60 -2.03
CA ASP A 138 -23.52 6.52 -1.37
C ASP A 138 -22.06 6.92 -1.05
N SER A 139 -21.37 6.03 -0.35
CA SER A 139 -19.93 6.12 -0.12
C SER A 139 -19.30 4.73 -0.05
N ILE A 140 -17.98 4.66 -0.27
CA ILE A 140 -17.21 3.43 -0.12
C ILE A 140 -15.82 3.74 0.42
N GLN A 141 -15.30 2.86 1.28
CA GLN A 141 -13.93 2.92 1.73
C GLN A 141 -13.04 2.08 0.80
N LEU A 142 -12.15 2.72 0.07
CA LEU A 142 -11.04 2.05 -0.63
C LEU A 142 -9.86 1.89 0.32
N SER A 143 -9.20 0.72 0.27
CA SER A 143 -7.97 0.45 1.01
C SER A 143 -6.84 0.09 0.05
N VAL A 144 -5.61 0.41 0.45
CA VAL A 144 -4.39 0.11 -0.30
C VAL A 144 -3.72 -1.12 0.28
N GLN A 145 -3.34 -2.05 -0.57
CA GLN A 145 -2.45 -3.16 -0.24
C GLN A 145 -1.07 -2.86 -0.78
N TYR A 146 -0.05 -3.12 0.02
CA TYR A 146 1.34 -2.82 -0.27
C TYR A 146 2.13 -4.10 -0.51
N PHE A 147 3.03 -4.09 -1.49
CA PHE A 147 3.95 -5.19 -1.71
C PHE A 147 5.39 -4.66 -1.80
N PRO A 148 6.34 -5.22 -1.01
CA PRO A 148 6.07 -6.15 0.09
C PRO A 148 5.29 -5.49 1.25
N GLU A 149 4.59 -6.31 2.05
CA GLU A 149 3.71 -5.81 3.13
C GLU A 149 4.45 -5.04 4.22
N ASP A 150 5.72 -5.36 4.44
CA ASP A 150 6.61 -4.73 5.42
C ASP A 150 7.44 -3.55 4.86
N ALA A 151 7.13 -3.07 3.65
CA ALA A 151 7.69 -1.83 3.13
C ALA A 151 7.43 -0.65 4.07
N ILE A 152 8.42 0.26 4.22
CA ILE A 152 8.36 1.32 5.23
C ILE A 152 7.62 2.58 4.81
N ASN A 153 7.55 2.91 3.54
CA ASN A 153 6.92 4.13 3.03
C ASN A 153 5.53 3.82 2.47
N LYS A 154 4.50 3.92 3.34
CA LYS A 154 3.11 3.58 3.02
C LYS A 154 2.18 4.79 2.91
N GLU A 155 2.73 5.99 2.84
CA GLU A 155 1.94 7.19 2.66
C GLU A 155 1.37 7.26 1.25
N ILE A 156 0.06 7.57 1.15
CA ILE A 156 -0.70 7.59 -0.09
C ILE A 156 -1.33 8.96 -0.28
N GLU A 157 -1.18 9.50 -1.47
CA GLU A 157 -1.95 10.61 -2.00
C GLU A 157 -3.13 10.05 -2.81
N TRP A 158 -4.35 10.52 -2.49
CA TRP A 158 -5.57 10.16 -3.19
C TRP A 158 -6.02 11.29 -4.10
N LYS A 159 -6.48 10.95 -5.29
CA LYS A 159 -6.99 11.92 -6.26
C LYS A 159 -8.15 11.35 -7.05
N SER A 160 -9.19 12.17 -7.26
CA SER A 160 -10.24 11.93 -8.23
C SER A 160 -9.90 12.62 -9.56
N SER A 161 -10.26 12.00 -10.68
CA SER A 161 -10.19 12.63 -12.00
C SER A 161 -11.30 13.67 -12.20
N ASP A 162 -12.44 13.53 -11.47
CA ASP A 162 -13.53 14.48 -11.41
C ASP A 162 -14.22 14.46 -10.03
N GLU A 163 -13.92 15.45 -9.20
CA GLU A 163 -14.45 15.56 -7.84
C GLU A 163 -15.97 15.90 -7.80
N ASN A 164 -16.53 16.40 -8.90
CA ASN A 164 -17.97 16.61 -8.99
C ASN A 164 -18.73 15.29 -9.10
N ILE A 165 -18.16 14.29 -9.79
CA ILE A 165 -18.75 12.95 -9.92
C ILE A 165 -18.52 12.15 -8.65
N ALA A 166 -17.26 12.00 -8.25
CA ALA A 166 -16.90 11.37 -6.98
C ALA A 166 -15.67 12.03 -6.36
N SER A 167 -15.77 12.39 -5.10
CA SER A 167 -14.65 12.93 -4.33
C SER A 167 -14.04 11.85 -3.41
N VAL A 168 -12.74 11.98 -3.09
CA VAL A 168 -12.05 11.08 -2.18
C VAL A 168 -11.30 11.89 -1.13
N ASN A 169 -11.36 11.44 0.13
CA ASN A 169 -10.58 12.05 1.20
C ASN A 169 -9.20 11.41 1.37
N GLU A 170 -8.37 12.00 2.24
CA GLU A 170 -7.00 11.52 2.56
C GLU A 170 -6.94 10.08 3.08
N LYS A 171 -8.06 9.52 3.56
CA LYS A 171 -8.15 8.16 4.08
C LYS A 171 -8.68 7.16 3.06
N GLY A 172 -8.96 7.59 1.81
CA GLY A 172 -9.50 6.73 0.77
C GLY A 172 -11.02 6.49 0.87
N LEU A 173 -11.76 7.30 1.65
CA LEU A 173 -13.22 7.27 1.64
C LEU A 173 -13.72 8.07 0.45
N VAL A 174 -14.44 7.40 -0.46
CA VAL A 174 -15.01 7.95 -1.69
C VAL A 174 -16.48 8.28 -1.47
N PHE A 175 -16.90 9.47 -1.89
CA PHE A 175 -18.29 9.94 -1.88
C PHE A 175 -18.80 10.11 -3.32
N PHE A 176 -20.00 9.63 -3.62
CA PHE A 176 -20.61 9.68 -4.94
C PHE A 176 -21.55 10.88 -5.04
N ASN A 177 -21.12 11.94 -5.74
CA ASN A 177 -21.74 13.27 -5.72
C ASN A 177 -22.69 13.53 -6.90
N GLN A 178 -22.31 13.07 -8.12
CA GLN A 178 -23.10 13.25 -9.34
C GLN A 178 -23.03 12.02 -10.23
N ILE A 179 -24.05 11.82 -11.04
CA ILE A 179 -24.11 10.75 -12.05
C ILE A 179 -22.99 10.94 -13.06
N GLY A 180 -22.29 9.85 -13.40
CA GLY A 180 -21.20 9.87 -14.37
C GLY A 180 -20.13 8.83 -14.06
N GLU A 181 -19.00 8.97 -14.73
CA GLU A 181 -17.83 8.10 -14.57
C GLU A 181 -16.60 8.92 -14.26
N CYS A 182 -15.80 8.44 -13.31
CA CYS A 182 -14.49 9.01 -12.98
C CYS A 182 -13.53 7.93 -12.50
N THR A 183 -12.28 8.31 -12.28
CA THR A 183 -11.24 7.40 -11.79
C THR A 183 -10.69 7.94 -10.47
N ILE A 184 -10.66 7.09 -9.45
CA ILE A 184 -9.92 7.37 -8.22
C ILE A 184 -8.53 6.78 -8.36
N THR A 185 -7.51 7.57 -8.07
CA THR A 185 -6.10 7.18 -8.13
C THR A 185 -5.48 7.28 -6.73
N ALA A 186 -4.83 6.23 -6.31
CA ALA A 186 -3.93 6.21 -5.16
C ALA A 186 -2.49 6.25 -5.67
N THR A 187 -1.68 7.17 -5.17
CA THR A 187 -0.26 7.32 -5.53
C THR A 187 0.57 7.21 -4.27
N ALA A 188 1.55 6.32 -4.24
CA ALA A 188 2.51 6.27 -3.16
C ALA A 188 3.37 7.55 -3.16
N LEU A 189 3.82 7.98 -1.98
CA LEU A 189 4.57 9.24 -1.83
C LEU A 189 5.89 9.27 -2.63
N ASP A 190 6.43 8.10 -2.98
CA ASP A 190 7.60 8.00 -3.87
C ASP A 190 7.31 8.43 -5.32
N GLY A 191 6.04 8.67 -5.66
CA GLY A 191 5.56 9.07 -6.98
C GLY A 191 5.69 8.01 -8.07
N LYS A 192 6.15 6.79 -7.75
CA LYS A 192 6.42 5.73 -8.73
C LYS A 192 5.31 4.70 -8.81
N HIS A 193 4.64 4.42 -7.68
CA HIS A 193 3.64 3.37 -7.59
C HIS A 193 2.25 3.97 -7.51
N THR A 194 1.38 3.56 -8.42
CA THR A 194 -0.01 4.03 -8.50
C THR A 194 -0.96 2.85 -8.65
N ALA A 195 -2.16 3.01 -8.13
CA ALA A 195 -3.29 2.10 -8.36
C ALA A 195 -4.56 2.90 -8.60
N THR A 196 -5.45 2.39 -9.45
CA THR A 196 -6.66 3.08 -9.87
C THR A 196 -7.90 2.25 -9.62
N CYS A 197 -9.02 2.93 -9.35
CA CYS A 197 -10.35 2.36 -9.28
C CYS A 197 -11.27 3.15 -10.21
N GLN A 198 -11.95 2.46 -11.13
CA GLN A 198 -12.97 3.05 -11.99
C GLN A 198 -14.27 3.20 -11.18
N ILE A 199 -14.86 4.37 -11.24
CA ILE A 199 -16.09 4.71 -10.53
C ILE A 199 -17.18 4.99 -11.55
N THR A 200 -18.34 4.33 -11.39
CA THR A 200 -19.58 4.64 -12.10
C THR A 200 -20.65 5.00 -11.08
N VAL A 201 -21.17 6.21 -11.16
CA VAL A 201 -22.25 6.72 -10.29
C VAL A 201 -23.56 6.67 -11.09
N LEU A 202 -24.52 5.93 -10.56
CA LEU A 202 -25.84 5.75 -11.16
C LEU A 202 -26.89 6.62 -10.45
N PRO A 203 -28.01 6.95 -11.13
CA PRO A 203 -29.14 7.58 -10.49
C PRO A 203 -29.82 6.63 -9.50
N VAL A 204 -30.47 7.20 -8.49
CA VAL A 204 -31.38 6.44 -7.63
C VAL A 204 -32.67 6.22 -8.37
N ILE A 205 -33.03 4.97 -8.63
CA ILE A 205 -34.25 4.60 -9.38
C ILE A 205 -35.46 4.71 -8.48
N ILE A 206 -36.58 5.27 -9.01
CA ILE A 206 -37.85 5.30 -8.30
C ILE A 206 -38.43 3.87 -8.30
N GLU A 207 -38.69 3.35 -7.11
CA GLU A 207 -39.28 2.01 -6.90
C GLU A 207 -40.77 2.06 -6.63
N ASN A 208 -41.26 3.18 -6.12
CA ASN A 208 -42.69 3.44 -5.89
C ASN A 208 -43.02 4.93 -6.05
N ILE A 209 -44.23 5.19 -6.57
CA ILE A 209 -44.77 6.52 -6.74
C ILE A 209 -46.27 6.53 -6.38
N SER A 210 -46.70 7.45 -5.51
CA SER A 210 -48.10 7.57 -5.12
C SER A 210 -48.41 9.00 -4.69
N PHE A 211 -49.68 9.44 -4.91
CA PHE A 211 -50.16 10.68 -4.28
C PHE A 211 -50.56 10.43 -2.82
N LYS A 212 -50.33 11.40 -1.96
CA LYS A 212 -50.75 11.41 -0.53
C LYS A 212 -52.27 11.51 -0.39
N THR A 213 -52.96 12.08 -1.40
CA THR A 213 -54.42 12.16 -1.54
C THR A 213 -54.77 11.94 -3.01
N ASN A 214 -55.94 11.36 -3.29
CA ASN A 214 -56.38 11.07 -4.65
C ASN A 214 -57.27 12.16 -5.27
N TYR A 215 -57.54 13.25 -4.55
CA TYR A 215 -58.41 14.32 -4.97
C TYR A 215 -57.87 15.67 -4.55
N PHE A 216 -57.93 16.66 -5.49
CA PHE A 216 -57.52 18.03 -5.29
C PHE A 216 -58.58 18.98 -5.90
N GLU A 217 -58.86 20.10 -5.24
CA GLU A 217 -59.66 21.17 -5.76
C GLU A 217 -58.77 22.36 -6.12
N ILE A 218 -58.93 22.89 -7.33
CA ILE A 218 -58.18 24.03 -7.84
C ILE A 218 -59.23 25.06 -8.36
N ALA A 219 -59.11 26.32 -7.95
CA ALA A 219 -59.96 27.36 -8.50
C ALA A 219 -59.59 27.69 -9.95
N GLU A 220 -60.57 28.21 -10.70
CA GLU A 220 -60.35 28.74 -12.05
C GLU A 220 -59.30 29.86 -12.02
N ASP A 221 -58.37 29.86 -12.97
CA ASP A 221 -57.23 30.79 -13.10
C ASP A 221 -56.20 30.71 -11.98
N GLU A 222 -56.21 29.62 -11.16
CA GLU A 222 -55.21 29.38 -10.14
C GLU A 222 -54.22 28.30 -10.55
N THR A 223 -53.03 28.34 -9.95
CA THR A 223 -51.99 27.33 -10.09
C THR A 223 -51.81 26.58 -8.78
N PHE A 224 -51.72 25.24 -8.86
CA PHE A 224 -51.52 24.36 -7.73
C PHE A 224 -50.37 23.38 -8.00
N SER A 225 -49.48 23.14 -7.02
CA SER A 225 -48.32 22.27 -7.18
C SER A 225 -48.60 20.84 -6.67
N LEU A 226 -48.83 19.90 -7.59
CA LEU A 226 -49.09 18.50 -7.26
C LEU A 226 -47.86 17.76 -6.78
N ILE A 227 -46.66 18.18 -7.20
CA ILE A 227 -45.40 17.50 -6.80
C ILE A 227 -45.17 17.53 -5.30
N GLU A 228 -45.69 18.49 -4.57
CA GLU A 228 -45.60 18.59 -3.12
C GLU A 228 -46.39 17.48 -2.39
N TYR A 229 -47.39 16.96 -3.08
CA TYR A 229 -48.25 15.90 -2.59
C TYR A 229 -47.86 14.49 -3.15
N LEU A 230 -46.83 14.45 -3.98
CA LEU A 230 -46.29 13.21 -4.50
C LEU A 230 -45.35 12.58 -3.51
N SER A 231 -45.57 11.33 -3.21
CA SER A 231 -44.65 10.47 -2.44
C SER A 231 -43.90 9.55 -3.38
N ILE A 232 -42.61 9.54 -3.30
CA ILE A 232 -41.76 8.59 -4.04
C ILE A 232 -40.87 7.82 -3.08
N PHE A 233 -40.51 6.62 -3.49
CA PHE A 233 -39.56 5.78 -2.75
C PHE A 233 -38.52 5.22 -3.73
N PRO A 234 -37.22 5.25 -3.40
CA PRO A 234 -36.61 5.93 -2.22
C PRO A 234 -36.79 7.45 -2.29
N GLU A 235 -36.80 8.14 -1.15
CA GLU A 235 -37.11 9.57 -1.03
C GLU A 235 -36.09 10.48 -1.76
N ASN A 236 -34.84 10.00 -1.87
CA ASN A 236 -33.73 10.65 -2.57
C ASN A 236 -33.70 10.38 -4.08
N ALA A 237 -34.69 9.69 -4.64
CA ALA A 237 -34.75 9.48 -6.09
C ALA A 237 -35.05 10.80 -6.83
N ASN A 238 -34.52 10.91 -8.07
CA ASN A 238 -34.71 12.11 -8.89
C ASN A 238 -36.17 12.27 -9.32
N LYS A 239 -36.74 13.45 -9.10
CA LYS A 239 -38.12 13.85 -9.47
C LYS A 239 -38.20 14.70 -10.74
N GLU A 240 -37.05 15.16 -11.25
CA GLU A 240 -37.00 16.13 -12.35
C GLU A 240 -37.48 15.58 -13.69
N ASP A 241 -37.33 14.26 -13.89
CA ASP A 241 -37.64 13.58 -15.13
C ASP A 241 -39.05 12.94 -15.17
N LEU A 242 -39.91 13.25 -14.18
CA LEU A 242 -41.27 12.75 -14.14
C LEU A 242 -42.11 13.30 -15.29
N ILE A 243 -42.94 12.44 -15.87
CA ILE A 243 -43.82 12.78 -17.01
C ILE A 243 -45.24 13.04 -16.48
N TRP A 244 -45.69 14.28 -16.57
CA TRP A 244 -47.02 14.73 -16.13
C TRP A 244 -48.00 14.81 -17.32
N VAL A 245 -49.21 14.35 -17.12
CA VAL A 245 -50.28 14.37 -18.16
C VAL A 245 -51.62 14.69 -17.54
N SER A 246 -52.29 15.69 -18.07
CA SER A 246 -53.72 15.96 -17.81
C SER A 246 -54.57 15.22 -18.85
N ASN A 247 -55.63 14.52 -18.43
CA ASN A 247 -56.53 13.81 -19.34
C ASN A 247 -57.51 14.74 -20.06
N ASN A 248 -57.74 15.95 -19.52
CA ASN A 248 -58.56 16.95 -20.18
C ASN A 248 -57.95 18.36 -20.00
N THR A 249 -57.21 18.78 -20.98
CA THR A 249 -56.51 20.07 -20.96
C THR A 249 -57.47 21.29 -21.12
N ASN A 250 -58.77 21.06 -21.38
CA ASN A 250 -59.75 22.14 -21.30
C ASN A 250 -60.16 22.45 -19.85
N VAL A 251 -60.07 21.49 -18.93
CA VAL A 251 -60.33 21.67 -17.51
C VAL A 251 -59.07 22.18 -16.79
N CYS A 252 -57.95 21.43 -16.91
CA CYS A 252 -56.68 21.88 -16.37
C CYS A 252 -55.50 21.40 -17.25
N SER A 253 -54.40 22.14 -17.25
CA SER A 253 -53.10 21.70 -17.76
C SER A 253 -52.16 21.39 -16.61
N VAL A 254 -51.11 20.61 -16.91
CA VAL A 254 -50.00 20.36 -15.97
C VAL A 254 -48.66 20.55 -16.69
N ASP A 255 -47.73 21.22 -16.04
CA ASP A 255 -46.38 21.44 -16.56
C ASP A 255 -45.42 20.29 -16.19
N GLU A 256 -44.19 20.32 -16.73
CA GLU A 256 -43.16 19.34 -16.48
C GLU A 256 -42.74 19.27 -15.00
N LYS A 257 -43.05 20.31 -14.19
CA LYS A 257 -42.75 20.39 -12.76
C LYS A 257 -43.90 19.91 -11.88
N GLY A 258 -45.04 19.51 -12.49
CA GLY A 258 -46.21 19.05 -11.75
C GLY A 258 -47.08 20.24 -11.21
N ASN A 259 -46.92 21.43 -11.77
CA ASN A 259 -47.83 22.54 -11.46
C ASN A 259 -49.07 22.44 -12.37
N VAL A 260 -50.23 22.38 -11.78
CA VAL A 260 -51.54 22.33 -12.46
C VAL A 260 -52.13 23.72 -12.53
N TYR A 261 -52.65 24.10 -13.70
CA TYR A 261 -53.39 25.36 -13.91
C TYR A 261 -54.82 25.06 -14.31
N GLY A 262 -55.78 25.57 -13.54
CA GLY A 262 -57.23 25.39 -13.80
C GLY A 262 -57.73 26.40 -14.82
N TYR A 263 -58.41 25.92 -15.87
CA TYR A 263 -58.99 26.77 -16.95
C TYR A 263 -60.50 26.92 -16.86
N ASN A 264 -61.23 25.80 -16.61
CA ASN A 264 -62.68 25.81 -16.58
C ASN A 264 -63.20 24.87 -15.48
N ILE A 265 -64.40 25.12 -15.05
CA ILE A 265 -65.09 24.26 -14.10
C ILE A 265 -65.33 22.90 -14.72
N GLY A 266 -64.94 21.84 -14.04
CA GLY A 266 -65.08 20.44 -14.48
C GLY A 266 -64.24 19.48 -13.65
N GLU A 267 -64.27 18.24 -13.94
CA GLU A 267 -63.47 17.20 -13.33
C GLU A 267 -62.57 16.55 -14.36
N THR A 268 -61.32 16.27 -14.00
CA THR A 268 -60.34 15.54 -14.81
C THR A 268 -59.39 14.78 -13.93
N THR A 269 -58.55 13.94 -14.55
CA THR A 269 -57.46 13.28 -13.83
C THR A 269 -56.10 13.77 -14.33
N VAL A 270 -55.17 13.93 -13.39
CA VAL A 270 -53.78 14.17 -13.70
C VAL A 270 -52.99 12.92 -13.35
N SER A 271 -52.20 12.44 -14.29
CA SER A 271 -51.34 11.27 -14.14
C SER A 271 -49.88 11.69 -14.12
N VAL A 272 -49.08 11.01 -13.34
CA VAL A 272 -47.63 11.13 -13.34
C VAL A 272 -46.99 9.77 -13.55
N TYR A 273 -45.94 9.73 -14.38
CA TYR A 273 -45.23 8.52 -14.79
C TYR A 273 -43.74 8.69 -14.50
N THR A 274 -43.07 7.58 -14.20
CA THR A 274 -41.61 7.53 -14.30
C THR A 274 -41.16 7.66 -15.75
N PRO A 275 -39.92 8.11 -16.07
CA PRO A 275 -39.41 8.27 -17.43
C PRO A 275 -39.53 6.99 -18.29
N ASP A 276 -39.33 5.83 -17.68
CA ASP A 276 -39.46 4.51 -18.34
C ASP A 276 -40.91 4.02 -18.41
N ARG A 277 -41.88 4.78 -17.88
CA ARG A 277 -43.33 4.51 -17.83
C ARG A 277 -43.71 3.20 -17.15
N LYS A 278 -42.83 2.63 -16.29
CA LYS A 278 -43.17 1.39 -15.54
C LYS A 278 -44.03 1.67 -14.33
N LEU A 279 -43.85 2.84 -13.71
CA LEU A 279 -44.62 3.26 -12.56
C LEU A 279 -45.47 4.46 -12.93
N GLN A 280 -46.70 4.50 -12.41
CA GLN A 280 -47.61 5.63 -12.55
C GLN A 280 -48.50 5.74 -11.33
N THR A 281 -48.97 6.96 -11.10
CA THR A 281 -50.08 7.22 -10.18
C THR A 281 -50.96 8.35 -10.74
N THR A 282 -52.24 8.42 -10.35
CA THR A 282 -53.20 9.38 -10.79
C THR A 282 -53.92 10.03 -9.60
N CYS A 283 -54.36 11.25 -9.81
CA CYS A 283 -55.28 11.94 -8.90
C CYS A 283 -56.38 12.64 -9.67
N ASP A 284 -57.54 12.83 -9.04
CA ASP A 284 -58.67 13.57 -9.57
C ASP A 284 -58.45 15.07 -9.25
N VAL A 285 -58.75 15.93 -10.20
CA VAL A 285 -58.61 17.39 -10.09
C VAL A 285 -59.90 18.09 -10.57
#